data_b1edba4b6c2a141f87973d9833cebb98
#
_entry.id   b1edba4b6c2a141f87973d9833cebb98
#
_cell.length_a   1.000
_cell.length_b   1.000
_cell.length_c   1.000
_cell.angle_alpha   90.00
_cell.angle_beta   90.00
_cell.angle_gamma   90.00
#
_symmetry.space_group_name_H-M   'P 1'
#
loop_
_entity.id
_entity.type
_entity.pdbx_description
1 polymer ?
#
loop_
_entity_poly.entity_id
_entity_poly.type
_entity_poly.pdbx_seq_one_letter_code
_entity_poly.pdbx_strand_id
1 'polypeptide(L)'
;LKLEGVDKLLEILDRYAPEREYSPEFAARVYKISRDAQGNRLTWLKVTGGSLKPRTQLSYLNAKGEPVQEKIVQLRLYSGEKFTAPEEIPAGTLAAVTGLTQTWAGQALGAEPAGKPNLLEPVMTYRVALPASADPAVVLPKLRQLEEEEPQLHLLWEGDQIHVQIMGKVQLEIFRALVKERFSLDVTLEDPRIFYKETIADTVEGVGHFEPLRHYAEVHLLLEPLARGAGLVFDTVCPTDVL
;
A
#
# COMPACT_ATOMS: atom_id res chain seq x y z
N LEU A 1 -28.42 -26.28 -15.51
CA LEU A 1 -27.83 -25.32 -16.42
C LEU A 1 -27.54 -26.02 -17.73
N LYS A 2 -28.26 -25.67 -18.79
CA LYS A 2 -27.94 -26.12 -20.14
C LYS A 2 -26.79 -25.23 -20.64
N LEU A 3 -25.66 -25.84 -21.01
CA LEU A 3 -24.48 -25.14 -21.53
C LEU A 3 -24.64 -24.75 -23.01
N GLU A 4 -25.89 -24.58 -23.47
CA GLU A 4 -26.19 -24.13 -24.84
C GLU A 4 -25.61 -22.73 -25.11
N GLY A 5 -24.81 -22.58 -26.16
CA GLY A 5 -24.22 -21.32 -26.57
C GLY A 5 -22.88 -20.98 -25.94
N VAL A 6 -22.34 -21.78 -25.03
CA VAL A 6 -21.02 -21.52 -24.43
C VAL A 6 -19.92 -21.58 -25.48
N ASP A 7 -19.95 -22.58 -26.35
CA ASP A 7 -18.96 -22.72 -27.44
C ASP A 7 -18.96 -21.47 -28.35
N LYS A 8 -20.17 -21.01 -28.69
CA LYS A 8 -20.34 -19.80 -29.49
C LYS A 8 -19.82 -18.55 -28.81
N LEU A 9 -19.99 -18.45 -27.47
CA LEU A 9 -19.41 -17.36 -26.68
C LEU A 9 -17.87 -17.42 -26.68
N LEU A 10 -17.29 -18.61 -26.54
CA LEU A 10 -15.84 -18.79 -26.59
C LEU A 10 -15.26 -18.45 -27.96
N GLU A 11 -15.92 -18.86 -29.03
CA GLU A 11 -15.55 -18.49 -30.42
C GLU A 11 -15.60 -16.97 -30.64
N ILE A 12 -16.61 -16.28 -30.09
CA ILE A 12 -16.75 -14.83 -30.17
C ILE A 12 -15.63 -14.15 -29.38
N LEU A 13 -15.32 -14.64 -28.18
CA LEU A 13 -14.23 -14.10 -27.38
C LEU A 13 -12.87 -14.28 -28.09
N ASP A 14 -12.60 -15.47 -28.63
CA ASP A 14 -11.38 -15.74 -29.37
C ASP A 14 -11.24 -14.86 -30.63
N ARG A 15 -12.35 -14.65 -31.35
CA ARG A 15 -12.36 -13.88 -32.59
C ARG A 15 -12.30 -12.37 -32.39
N TYR A 16 -12.90 -11.84 -31.33
CA TYR A 16 -13.11 -10.39 -31.15
C TYR A 16 -12.37 -9.81 -29.96
N ALA A 17 -11.75 -10.63 -29.09
CA ALA A 17 -10.88 -10.10 -28.06
C ALA A 17 -9.60 -9.56 -28.70
N PRO A 18 -9.29 -8.26 -28.55
CA PRO A 18 -8.08 -7.72 -29.16
C PRO A 18 -6.84 -8.30 -28.47
N GLU A 19 -5.90 -8.76 -29.27
CA GLU A 19 -4.56 -9.05 -28.77
C GLU A 19 -3.90 -7.75 -28.35
N ARG A 20 -3.38 -7.74 -27.12
CA ARG A 20 -2.69 -6.56 -26.58
C ARG A 20 -1.22 -6.60 -26.95
N GLU A 21 -0.75 -5.61 -27.69
CA GLU A 21 0.67 -5.39 -27.88
C GLU A 21 1.33 -4.86 -26.62
N TYR A 22 2.49 -5.41 -26.27
CA TYR A 22 3.24 -5.03 -25.10
C TYR A 22 4.58 -4.38 -25.51
N SER A 23 4.99 -3.33 -24.81
CA SER A 23 6.31 -2.73 -24.98
C SER A 23 7.41 -3.76 -24.67
N PRO A 24 8.57 -3.72 -25.36
CA PRO A 24 9.72 -4.55 -25.01
C PRO A 24 10.39 -4.14 -23.69
N GLU A 25 10.16 -2.94 -23.20
CA GLU A 25 10.69 -2.46 -21.94
C GLU A 25 9.92 -3.04 -20.77
N PHE A 26 10.63 -3.44 -19.69
CA PHE A 26 9.99 -3.98 -18.51
C PHE A 26 9.05 -2.98 -17.86
N ALA A 27 7.82 -3.43 -17.69
CA ALA A 27 6.77 -2.70 -16.99
C ALA A 27 5.91 -3.69 -16.22
N ALA A 28 5.49 -3.34 -15.01
CA ALA A 28 4.58 -4.16 -14.23
C ALA A 28 3.74 -3.31 -13.28
N ARG A 29 2.53 -3.79 -12.96
CA ARG A 29 1.67 -3.21 -11.95
C ARG A 29 1.45 -4.18 -10.81
N VAL A 30 1.74 -3.75 -9.60
CA VAL A 30 1.40 -4.47 -8.38
C VAL A 30 -0.09 -4.30 -8.12
N TYR A 31 -0.82 -5.39 -7.95
CA TYR A 31 -2.25 -5.31 -7.69
C TYR A 31 -2.67 -5.86 -6.33
N LYS A 32 -1.81 -6.66 -5.70
CA LYS A 32 -2.10 -7.24 -4.38
C LYS A 32 -0.80 -7.55 -3.62
N ILE A 33 -0.86 -7.44 -2.31
CA ILE A 33 0.12 -8.00 -1.39
C ILE A 33 -0.58 -9.10 -0.59
N SER A 34 0.11 -10.20 -0.34
CA SER A 34 -0.36 -11.26 0.56
C SER A 34 0.81 -12.00 1.20
N ARG A 35 0.51 -12.99 2.04
CA ARG A 35 1.52 -13.90 2.59
C ARG A 35 1.15 -15.35 2.28
N ASP A 36 2.17 -16.18 2.04
CA ASP A 36 1.97 -17.61 1.90
C ASP A 36 1.78 -18.30 3.27
N ALA A 37 1.53 -19.60 3.27
CA ALA A 37 1.32 -20.38 4.49
C ALA A 37 2.53 -20.38 5.45
N GLN A 38 3.71 -20.04 4.96
CA GLN A 38 4.94 -19.90 5.75
C GLN A 38 5.17 -18.45 6.23
N GLY A 39 4.27 -17.52 5.91
CA GLY A 39 4.37 -16.11 6.27
C GLY A 39 5.24 -15.28 5.33
N ASN A 40 5.77 -15.84 4.23
CA ASN A 40 6.56 -15.08 3.27
C ASN A 40 5.68 -14.09 2.52
N ARG A 41 6.17 -12.86 2.39
CA ARG A 41 5.49 -11.81 1.66
C ARG A 41 5.49 -12.08 0.16
N LEU A 42 4.32 -12.02 -0.45
CA LEU A 42 4.09 -12.16 -1.88
C LEU A 42 3.64 -10.82 -2.47
N THR A 43 4.37 -10.33 -3.43
CA THR A 43 3.96 -9.19 -4.26
C THR A 43 3.33 -9.74 -5.54
N TRP A 44 2.03 -9.56 -5.69
CA TRP A 44 1.29 -9.97 -6.87
C TRP A 44 1.30 -8.84 -7.89
N LEU A 45 1.78 -9.16 -9.08
CA LEU A 45 1.91 -8.16 -10.15
C LEU A 45 1.46 -8.74 -11.50
N LYS A 46 1.03 -7.84 -12.37
CA LYS A 46 0.85 -8.11 -13.79
C LYS A 46 2.02 -7.49 -14.54
N VAL A 47 2.74 -8.29 -15.29
CA VAL A 47 3.75 -7.80 -16.23
C VAL A 47 3.04 -7.15 -17.41
N THR A 48 3.27 -5.86 -17.64
CA THR A 48 2.61 -5.04 -18.66
C THR A 48 3.54 -4.61 -19.79
N GLY A 49 4.83 -5.00 -19.71
CA GLY A 49 5.84 -4.80 -20.74
C GLY A 49 7.05 -5.68 -20.50
N GLY A 50 7.77 -6.03 -21.54
CA GLY A 50 8.98 -6.85 -21.48
C GLY A 50 8.76 -8.21 -20.82
N SER A 51 9.71 -8.60 -19.99
CA SER A 51 9.66 -9.84 -19.21
C SER A 51 10.33 -9.67 -17.85
N LEU A 52 10.06 -10.58 -16.93
CA LEU A 52 10.62 -10.60 -15.61
C LEU A 52 11.33 -11.92 -15.33
N LYS A 53 12.56 -11.85 -14.81
CA LYS A 53 13.38 -13.01 -14.46
C LYS A 53 13.70 -13.04 -12.97
N PRO A 54 13.94 -14.22 -12.38
CA PRO A 54 14.49 -14.32 -11.04
C PRO A 54 15.83 -13.59 -10.96
N ARG A 55 16.14 -13.05 -9.79
CA ARG A 55 17.34 -12.26 -9.50
C ARG A 55 17.43 -10.90 -10.20
N THR A 56 16.38 -10.48 -10.95
CA THR A 56 16.27 -9.11 -11.46
C THR A 56 16.26 -8.13 -10.29
N GLN A 57 17.09 -7.10 -10.38
CA GLN A 57 17.10 -5.99 -9.44
C GLN A 57 16.15 -4.91 -9.93
N LEU A 58 15.23 -4.51 -9.06
CA LEU A 58 14.26 -3.47 -9.35
C LEU A 58 14.53 -2.24 -8.48
N SER A 59 14.48 -1.07 -9.09
CA SER A 59 14.55 0.22 -8.41
C SER A 59 13.18 0.87 -8.49
N TYR A 60 12.66 1.33 -7.36
CA TYR A 60 11.35 1.97 -7.27
C TYR A 60 11.30 2.91 -6.06
N LEU A 61 10.26 3.73 -5.96
CA LEU A 61 10.01 4.53 -4.77
C LEU A 61 9.07 3.75 -3.82
N ASN A 62 9.36 3.72 -2.53
CA ASN A 62 8.44 3.14 -1.55
C ASN A 62 7.23 4.08 -1.29
N ALA A 63 6.32 3.69 -0.40
CA ALA A 63 5.13 4.47 -0.06
C ALA A 63 5.44 5.85 0.56
N LYS A 64 6.67 6.06 1.05
CA LYS A 64 7.15 7.34 1.60
C LYS A 64 7.86 8.22 0.55
N GLY A 65 7.99 7.73 -0.70
CA GLY A 65 8.74 8.41 -1.76
C GLY A 65 10.26 8.20 -1.68
N GLU A 66 10.74 7.30 -0.84
CA GLU A 66 12.16 7.00 -0.71
C GLU A 66 12.60 6.00 -1.79
N PRO A 67 13.77 6.18 -2.42
CA PRO A 67 14.28 5.25 -3.40
C PRO A 67 14.70 3.93 -2.75
N VAL A 68 14.22 2.83 -3.31
CA VAL A 68 14.49 1.47 -2.84
C VAL A 68 15.01 0.64 -4.00
N GLN A 69 15.97 -0.23 -3.70
CA GLN A 69 16.51 -1.18 -4.66
C GLN A 69 16.46 -2.58 -4.06
N GLU A 70 15.64 -3.44 -4.63
CA GLU A 70 15.41 -4.80 -4.16
C GLU A 70 15.54 -5.83 -5.27
N LYS A 71 15.82 -7.06 -4.89
CA LYS A 71 16.04 -8.16 -5.81
C LYS A 71 14.91 -9.18 -5.73
N ILE A 72 14.37 -9.55 -6.87
CA ILE A 72 13.44 -10.66 -6.96
C ILE A 72 14.15 -11.96 -6.62
N VAL A 73 13.61 -12.69 -5.66
CA VAL A 73 14.15 -14.00 -5.24
C VAL A 73 13.53 -15.10 -6.08
N GLN A 74 12.20 -15.17 -6.16
CA GLN A 74 11.47 -16.22 -6.85
C GLN A 74 10.27 -15.66 -7.58
N LEU A 75 9.99 -16.23 -8.75
CA LEU A 75 8.76 -16.04 -9.50
C LEU A 75 7.83 -17.21 -9.25
N ARG A 76 6.53 -16.93 -9.06
CA ARG A 76 5.52 -17.96 -8.81
C ARG A 76 4.29 -17.74 -9.69
N LEU A 77 3.94 -18.75 -10.48
CA LEU A 77 2.69 -18.81 -11.20
C LEU A 77 1.74 -19.76 -10.47
N TYR A 78 0.68 -19.20 -9.92
CA TYR A 78 -0.31 -19.96 -9.17
C TYR A 78 -1.41 -20.55 -10.04
N SER A 79 -1.79 -21.78 -9.73
CA SER A 79 -3.00 -22.45 -10.23
C SER A 79 -3.71 -23.06 -9.03
N GLY A 80 -4.71 -22.36 -8.52
CA GLY A 80 -5.31 -22.65 -7.22
C GLY A 80 -4.29 -22.44 -6.09
N GLU A 81 -4.12 -23.44 -5.23
CA GLU A 81 -3.17 -23.40 -4.10
C GLU A 81 -1.74 -23.78 -4.50
N LYS A 82 -1.54 -24.37 -5.67
CA LYS A 82 -0.24 -24.81 -6.15
C LYS A 82 0.40 -23.72 -7.03
N PHE A 83 1.72 -23.67 -7.03
CA PHE A 83 2.46 -22.80 -7.92
C PHE A 83 3.60 -23.52 -8.62
N THR A 84 3.99 -23.00 -9.77
CA THR A 84 5.24 -23.32 -10.47
C THR A 84 6.18 -22.13 -10.40
N ALA A 85 7.48 -22.39 -10.45
CA ALA A 85 8.53 -21.37 -10.41
C ALA A 85 9.22 -21.26 -11.79
N PRO A 86 8.70 -20.45 -12.71
CA PRO A 86 9.29 -20.30 -14.04
C PRO A 86 10.60 -19.52 -14.00
N GLU A 87 11.42 -19.70 -15.02
CA GLU A 87 12.65 -18.92 -15.19
C GLU A 87 12.41 -17.53 -15.77
N GLU A 88 11.24 -17.32 -16.40
CA GLU A 88 10.86 -16.05 -16.99
C GLU A 88 9.34 -15.92 -17.06
N ILE A 89 8.85 -14.69 -16.84
CA ILE A 89 7.44 -14.33 -16.98
C ILE A 89 7.31 -13.25 -18.04
N PRO A 90 6.64 -13.51 -19.18
CA PRO A 90 6.41 -12.52 -20.23
C PRO A 90 5.31 -11.53 -19.87
N ALA A 91 5.27 -10.42 -20.60
CA ALA A 91 4.19 -9.45 -20.54
C ALA A 91 2.82 -10.12 -20.78
N GLY A 92 1.79 -9.58 -20.13
CA GLY A 92 0.43 -10.14 -20.10
C GLY A 92 0.17 -11.11 -18.96
N THR A 93 1.20 -11.60 -18.28
CA THR A 93 1.10 -12.64 -17.25
C THR A 93 0.91 -12.04 -15.86
N LEU A 94 0.06 -12.67 -15.06
CA LEU A 94 -0.11 -12.42 -13.63
C LEU A 94 0.79 -13.38 -12.85
N ALA A 95 1.56 -12.85 -11.92
CA ALA A 95 2.46 -13.65 -11.10
C ALA A 95 2.59 -13.09 -9.69
N ALA A 96 3.01 -13.95 -8.77
CA ALA A 96 3.50 -13.52 -7.46
C ALA A 96 5.02 -13.59 -7.43
N VAL A 97 5.65 -12.61 -6.81
CA VAL A 97 7.11 -12.57 -6.63
C VAL A 97 7.46 -12.43 -5.16
N THR A 98 8.60 -13.00 -4.79
CA THR A 98 9.20 -12.84 -3.46
C THR A 98 10.46 -11.98 -3.56
N GLY A 99 10.84 -11.34 -2.44
CA GLY A 99 12.04 -10.51 -2.37
C GLY A 99 11.78 -9.00 -2.43
N LEU A 100 10.54 -8.58 -2.73
CA LEU A 100 10.13 -7.18 -2.67
C LEU A 100 9.40 -6.94 -1.34
N THR A 101 9.95 -6.06 -0.48
CA THR A 101 9.44 -5.84 0.89
C THR A 101 8.69 -4.53 1.05
N GLN A 102 8.93 -3.54 0.18
CA GLN A 102 8.39 -2.19 0.32
C GLN A 102 7.43 -1.77 -0.81
N THR A 103 7.02 -2.72 -1.64
CA THR A 103 5.99 -2.49 -2.67
C THR A 103 4.60 -2.39 -2.03
N TRP A 104 3.66 -1.72 -2.71
CA TRP A 104 2.25 -1.64 -2.28
C TRP A 104 1.28 -1.92 -3.44
N ALA A 105 0.04 -2.27 -3.12
CA ALA A 105 -0.99 -2.51 -4.13
C ALA A 105 -1.33 -1.22 -4.90
N GLY A 106 -1.33 -1.30 -6.23
CA GLY A 106 -1.50 -0.15 -7.14
C GLY A 106 -0.20 0.43 -7.69
N GLN A 107 0.95 0.04 -7.14
CA GLN A 107 2.25 0.57 -7.54
C GLN A 107 2.63 0.18 -8.97
N ALA A 108 3.19 1.15 -9.68
CA ALA A 108 3.84 0.97 -10.97
C ALA A 108 5.33 0.63 -10.79
N LEU A 109 5.83 -0.31 -11.56
CA LEU A 109 7.24 -0.73 -11.58
C LEU A 109 7.79 -0.64 -13.01
N GLY A 110 9.05 -0.24 -13.15
CA GLY A 110 9.68 -0.06 -14.45
C GLY A 110 9.03 1.06 -15.27
N ALA A 111 8.78 0.82 -16.55
CA ALA A 111 8.15 1.78 -17.46
C ALA A 111 6.61 1.88 -17.33
N GLU A 112 6.01 1.20 -16.35
CA GLU A 112 4.56 1.29 -16.13
C GLU A 112 4.17 2.71 -15.69
N PRO A 113 3.17 3.35 -16.33
CA PRO A 113 2.72 4.68 -15.92
C PRO A 113 2.12 4.68 -14.52
N ALA A 114 2.28 5.77 -13.79
CA ALA A 114 1.71 5.92 -12.45
C ALA A 114 0.19 5.69 -12.49
N GLY A 115 -0.33 4.96 -11.49
CA GLY A 115 -1.75 4.72 -11.33
C GLY A 115 -2.49 5.99 -10.90
N LYS A 116 -3.81 5.99 -11.10
CA LYS A 116 -4.65 7.03 -10.49
C LYS A 116 -4.71 6.81 -8.98
N PRO A 117 -4.72 7.87 -8.17
CA PRO A 117 -4.89 7.74 -6.71
C PRO A 117 -6.23 7.10 -6.38
N ASN A 118 -6.29 6.39 -5.26
CA ASN A 118 -7.56 5.88 -4.75
C ASN A 118 -8.50 7.04 -4.44
N LEU A 119 -9.70 7.01 -5.02
CA LEU A 119 -10.73 8.03 -4.81
C LEU A 119 -11.48 7.87 -3.48
N LEU A 120 -11.42 6.67 -2.90
CA LEU A 120 -12.15 6.34 -1.69
C LEU A 120 -11.18 6.33 -0.50
N GLU A 121 -11.46 7.20 0.46
CA GLU A 121 -10.75 7.26 1.73
C GLU A 121 -11.66 6.77 2.86
N PRO A 122 -11.13 6.04 3.86
CA PRO A 122 -11.91 5.64 5.01
C PRO A 122 -12.31 6.87 5.84
N VAL A 123 -13.57 6.88 6.29
CA VAL A 123 -14.15 8.02 7.02
C VAL A 123 -14.40 7.74 8.50
N MET A 124 -14.32 6.48 8.93
CA MET A 124 -14.59 6.09 10.30
C MET A 124 -13.36 5.53 10.97
N THR A 125 -13.02 6.08 12.11
CA THR A 125 -11.89 5.63 12.95
C THR A 125 -12.42 4.92 14.19
N TYR A 126 -11.94 3.70 14.43
CA TYR A 126 -12.29 2.89 15.60
C TYR A 126 -11.05 2.64 16.44
N ARG A 127 -11.18 2.68 17.75
CA ARG A 127 -10.13 2.23 18.65
C ARG A 127 -10.11 0.70 18.68
N VAL A 128 -8.95 0.11 18.53
CA VAL A 128 -8.74 -1.33 18.66
C VAL A 128 -8.41 -1.64 20.11
N ALA A 129 -9.40 -2.13 20.86
CA ALA A 129 -9.19 -2.57 22.23
C ALA A 129 -8.60 -3.98 22.23
N LEU A 130 -7.40 -4.10 22.77
CA LEU A 130 -6.67 -5.34 22.91
C LEU A 130 -6.99 -6.03 24.22
N PRO A 131 -6.86 -7.37 24.29
CA PRO A 131 -6.88 -8.09 25.57
C PRO A 131 -5.81 -7.54 26.53
N ALA A 132 -6.09 -7.52 27.83
CA ALA A 132 -5.19 -7.00 28.85
C ALA A 132 -3.78 -7.67 28.87
N SER A 133 -3.67 -8.87 28.32
CA SER A 133 -2.40 -9.61 28.20
C SER A 133 -1.58 -9.24 26.96
N ALA A 134 -2.13 -8.44 26.06
CA ALA A 134 -1.49 -8.12 24.78
C ALA A 134 -0.82 -6.72 24.85
N ASP A 135 0.47 -6.68 24.52
CA ASP A 135 1.21 -5.42 24.40
C ASP A 135 0.91 -4.77 23.03
N PRO A 136 0.35 -3.55 23.00
CA PRO A 136 0.08 -2.84 21.76
C PRO A 136 1.32 -2.67 20.86
N ALA A 137 2.50 -2.47 21.41
CA ALA A 137 3.74 -2.32 20.65
C ALA A 137 4.14 -3.62 19.91
N VAL A 138 3.80 -4.78 20.47
CA VAL A 138 4.02 -6.10 19.85
C VAL A 138 2.94 -6.43 18.83
N VAL A 139 1.71 -5.96 19.07
CA VAL A 139 0.56 -6.24 18.20
C VAL A 139 0.58 -5.36 16.94
N LEU A 140 0.96 -4.09 17.06
CA LEU A 140 0.97 -3.14 15.94
C LEU A 140 1.71 -3.67 14.69
N PRO A 141 2.92 -4.22 14.77
CA PRO A 141 3.61 -4.78 13.60
C PRO A 141 2.84 -5.92 12.92
N LYS A 142 2.09 -6.72 13.70
CA LYS A 142 1.23 -7.78 13.16
C LYS A 142 0.03 -7.20 12.41
N LEU A 143 -0.61 -6.18 12.96
CA LEU A 143 -1.72 -5.50 12.29
C LEU A 143 -1.28 -4.75 11.04
N ARG A 144 -0.07 -4.17 11.03
CA ARG A 144 0.53 -3.55 9.83
C ARG A 144 0.64 -4.51 8.66
N GLN A 145 0.78 -5.82 8.90
CA GLN A 145 0.75 -6.82 7.83
C GLN A 145 -0.62 -6.89 7.15
N LEU A 146 -1.71 -6.71 7.89
CA LEU A 146 -3.05 -6.64 7.31
C LEU A 146 -3.26 -5.36 6.49
N GLU A 147 -2.71 -4.23 6.96
CA GLU A 147 -2.74 -2.96 6.22
C GLU A 147 -2.01 -3.06 4.87
N GLU A 148 -0.88 -3.77 4.79
CA GLU A 148 -0.20 -4.02 3.52
C GLU A 148 -1.05 -4.83 2.53
N GLU A 149 -1.87 -5.76 3.03
CA GLU A 149 -2.69 -6.65 2.21
C GLU A 149 -4.02 -6.00 1.82
N GLU A 150 -4.55 -5.12 2.66
CA GLU A 150 -5.83 -4.43 2.48
C GLU A 150 -5.62 -2.91 2.38
N PRO A 151 -5.46 -2.36 1.18
CA PRO A 151 -5.13 -0.96 0.96
C PRO A 151 -6.16 0.05 1.49
N GLN A 152 -7.36 -0.41 1.83
CA GLN A 152 -8.43 0.42 2.41
C GLN A 152 -8.42 0.43 3.93
N LEU A 153 -7.52 -0.34 4.55
CA LEU A 153 -7.32 -0.39 5.97
C LEU A 153 -6.16 0.54 6.33
N HIS A 154 -6.39 1.51 7.20
CA HIS A 154 -5.35 2.39 7.70
C HIS A 154 -5.24 2.25 9.21
N LEU A 155 -4.03 1.99 9.69
CA LEU A 155 -3.73 1.88 11.11
C LEU A 155 -3.02 3.14 11.60
N LEU A 156 -3.55 3.72 12.65
CA LEU A 156 -2.97 4.88 13.33
C LEU A 156 -2.48 4.45 14.71
N TRP A 157 -1.35 5.00 15.11
CA TRP A 157 -0.80 4.86 16.45
C TRP A 157 -0.86 6.21 17.14
N GLU A 158 -1.71 6.34 18.14
CA GLU A 158 -1.91 7.59 18.86
C GLU A 158 -1.98 7.34 20.36
N GLY A 159 -1.11 8.00 21.14
CA GLY A 159 -1.13 7.93 22.61
C GLY A 159 -1.14 6.52 23.18
N ASP A 160 -0.28 5.62 22.68
CA ASP A 160 -0.19 4.20 23.04
C ASP A 160 -1.44 3.38 22.70
N GLN A 161 -2.29 3.88 21.81
CA GLN A 161 -3.49 3.20 21.35
C GLN A 161 -3.43 2.96 19.83
N ILE A 162 -3.97 1.81 19.43
CA ILE A 162 -4.11 1.46 18.02
C ILE A 162 -5.51 1.88 17.57
N HIS A 163 -5.56 2.65 16.51
CA HIS A 163 -6.79 3.00 15.81
C HIS A 163 -6.79 2.40 14.41
N VAL A 164 -7.96 2.02 13.94
CA VAL A 164 -8.15 1.51 12.58
C VAL A 164 -9.18 2.37 11.86
N GLN A 165 -8.80 2.83 10.67
CA GLN A 165 -9.70 3.54 9.76
C GLN A 165 -10.23 2.58 8.72
N ILE A 166 -11.55 2.58 8.55
CA ILE A 166 -12.28 1.69 7.65
C ILE A 166 -13.48 2.38 7.04
N MET A 167 -13.98 1.83 5.93
CA MET A 167 -15.08 2.43 5.18
C MET A 167 -16.46 2.02 5.68
N GLY A 168 -16.59 0.90 6.40
CA GLY A 168 -17.90 0.43 6.81
C GLY A 168 -17.91 -0.79 7.72
N LYS A 169 -19.11 -1.13 8.22
CA LYS A 169 -19.31 -2.20 9.22
C LYS A 169 -18.85 -3.59 8.76
N VAL A 170 -18.98 -3.92 7.48
CA VAL A 170 -18.56 -5.23 6.95
C VAL A 170 -17.05 -5.38 7.08
N GLN A 171 -16.27 -4.32 6.82
CA GLN A 171 -14.82 -4.35 6.99
C GLN A 171 -14.40 -4.54 8.46
N LEU A 172 -15.21 -4.04 9.42
CA LEU A 172 -14.99 -4.29 10.85
C LEU A 172 -15.02 -5.78 11.19
N GLU A 173 -16.05 -6.47 10.70
CA GLU A 173 -16.22 -7.90 10.94
C GLU A 173 -15.09 -8.71 10.28
N ILE A 174 -14.72 -8.36 9.05
CA ILE A 174 -13.60 -8.97 8.32
C ILE A 174 -12.28 -8.72 9.09
N PHE A 175 -12.01 -7.49 9.51
CA PHE A 175 -10.81 -7.15 10.27
C PHE A 175 -10.70 -7.97 11.56
N ARG A 176 -11.76 -8.04 12.36
CA ARG A 176 -11.78 -8.85 13.58
C ARG A 176 -11.54 -10.33 13.30
N ALA A 177 -12.19 -10.88 12.27
CA ALA A 177 -12.02 -12.27 11.87
C ALA A 177 -10.58 -12.57 11.47
N LEU A 178 -9.97 -11.71 10.65
CA LEU A 178 -8.57 -11.85 10.22
C LEU A 178 -7.58 -11.76 11.39
N VAL A 179 -7.79 -10.81 12.31
CA VAL A 179 -6.93 -10.67 13.51
C VAL A 179 -7.02 -11.92 14.38
N LYS A 180 -8.21 -12.45 14.57
CA LYS A 180 -8.44 -13.68 15.34
C LYS A 180 -7.83 -14.90 14.67
N GLU A 181 -8.05 -15.07 13.36
CA GLU A 181 -7.56 -16.22 12.59
C GLU A 181 -6.03 -16.25 12.53
N ARG A 182 -5.40 -15.09 12.20
CA ARG A 182 -3.95 -15.06 11.95
C ARG A 182 -3.10 -14.92 13.21
N PHE A 183 -3.60 -14.17 14.18
CA PHE A 183 -2.79 -13.81 15.36
C PHE A 183 -3.34 -14.36 16.66
N SER A 184 -4.46 -15.11 16.61
CA SER A 184 -5.15 -15.65 17.78
C SER A 184 -5.49 -14.57 18.82
N LEU A 185 -5.74 -13.34 18.36
CA LEU A 185 -6.10 -12.20 19.18
C LEU A 185 -7.60 -11.90 19.05
N ASP A 186 -8.29 -11.82 20.15
CA ASP A 186 -9.68 -11.38 20.18
C ASP A 186 -9.73 -9.88 20.49
N VAL A 187 -9.99 -9.07 19.47
CA VAL A 187 -10.01 -7.62 19.57
C VAL A 187 -11.45 -7.11 19.53
N THR A 188 -11.74 -6.06 20.29
CA THR A 188 -12.99 -5.32 20.20
C THR A 188 -12.72 -3.96 19.57
N LEU A 189 -13.70 -3.46 18.81
CA LEU A 189 -13.63 -2.16 18.18
C LEU A 189 -14.59 -1.24 18.89
N GLU A 190 -14.04 -0.18 19.48
CA GLU A 190 -14.80 0.72 20.34
C GLU A 190 -15.06 2.04 19.62
N ASP A 191 -16.19 2.63 19.92
CA ASP A 191 -16.73 3.93 19.53
C ASP A 191 -16.16 4.57 18.25
N PRO A 192 -16.90 4.51 17.14
CA PRO A 192 -16.48 5.13 15.91
C PRO A 192 -16.38 6.65 16.08
N ARG A 193 -15.26 7.21 15.70
CA ARG A 193 -15.10 8.66 15.59
C ARG A 193 -15.04 9.04 14.12
N ILE A 194 -15.68 10.13 13.76
CA ILE A 194 -15.53 10.72 12.43
C ILE A 194 -14.16 11.39 12.39
N PHE A 195 -13.36 11.01 11.41
CA PHE A 195 -12.06 11.66 11.17
C PHE A 195 -12.31 12.98 10.45
N TYR A 196 -12.18 14.09 11.18
CA TYR A 196 -12.24 15.42 10.61
C TYR A 196 -10.86 15.79 10.08
N LYS A 197 -10.79 16.23 8.83
CA LYS A 197 -9.59 16.88 8.28
C LYS A 197 -9.75 18.37 8.50
N GLU A 198 -8.72 18.99 9.04
CA GLU A 198 -8.67 20.42 9.30
C GLU A 198 -7.72 21.10 8.31
N THR A 199 -7.95 22.35 8.05
CA THR A 199 -7.04 23.25 7.36
C THR A 199 -7.07 24.60 8.03
N ILE A 200 -6.02 25.39 7.83
CA ILE A 200 -5.98 26.78 8.29
C ILE A 200 -6.87 27.66 7.40
N ALA A 201 -7.52 28.66 7.98
CA ALA A 201 -8.39 29.59 7.25
C ALA A 201 -7.56 30.70 6.56
N ASP A 202 -6.53 31.16 7.21
CA ASP A 202 -5.67 32.27 6.77
C ASP A 202 -4.21 31.89 6.87
N THR A 203 -3.34 32.65 6.19
CA THR A 203 -1.91 32.52 6.31
C THR A 203 -1.45 32.91 7.73
N VAL A 204 -0.67 32.02 8.36
CA VAL A 204 -0.14 32.23 9.72
C VAL A 204 1.35 31.93 9.77
N GLU A 205 2.08 32.67 10.61
CA GLU A 205 3.49 32.47 10.87
C GLU A 205 3.67 31.81 12.23
N GLY A 206 4.48 30.74 12.26
CA GLY A 206 4.93 30.09 13.49
C GLY A 206 6.42 30.25 13.63
N VAL A 207 6.89 30.65 14.84
CA VAL A 207 8.32 30.85 15.13
C VAL A 207 8.75 29.87 16.21
N GLY A 208 9.79 29.09 15.91
CA GLY A 208 10.48 28.22 16.84
C GLY A 208 11.86 28.74 17.14
N HIS A 209 12.18 28.93 18.42
CA HIS A 209 13.49 29.41 18.90
C HIS A 209 14.10 28.36 19.84
N PHE A 210 15.39 28.09 19.63
CA PHE A 210 16.14 27.12 20.43
C PHE A 210 17.56 27.64 20.69
N GLU A 211 17.91 27.86 21.95
CA GLU A 211 19.19 28.45 22.36
C GLU A 211 19.81 27.72 23.57
N PRO A 212 20.07 26.41 23.56
CA PRO A 212 20.82 25.75 24.62
C PRO A 212 22.31 25.71 24.33
N LEU A 213 23.14 25.97 25.36
CA LEU A 213 24.57 25.69 25.38
C LEU A 213 25.38 26.24 24.17
N ARG A 214 25.16 27.47 23.74
CA ARG A 214 25.80 28.13 22.61
C ARG A 214 25.37 27.64 21.22
N HIS A 215 24.31 26.90 21.12
CA HIS A 215 23.67 26.57 19.85
C HIS A 215 22.45 27.49 19.68
N TYR A 216 22.42 28.22 18.60
CA TYR A 216 21.27 29.06 18.24
C TYR A 216 20.61 28.52 17.00
N ALA A 217 19.31 28.32 17.08
CA ALA A 217 18.49 28.01 15.94
C ALA A 217 17.14 28.73 16.04
N GLU A 218 16.77 29.42 14.99
CA GLU A 218 15.48 30.07 14.87
C GLU A 218 14.85 29.65 13.53
N VAL A 219 13.62 29.15 13.59
CA VAL A 219 12.88 28.68 12.42
C VAL A 219 11.57 29.43 12.34
N HIS A 220 11.34 30.08 11.21
CA HIS A 220 10.09 30.72 10.85
C HIS A 220 9.37 29.83 9.84
N LEU A 221 8.17 29.40 10.17
CA LEU A 221 7.32 28.61 9.28
C LEU A 221 6.11 29.44 8.88
N LEU A 222 6.02 29.76 7.59
CA LEU A 222 4.83 30.36 7.01
C LEU A 222 3.90 29.25 6.55
N LEU A 223 2.72 29.17 7.15
CA LEU A 223 1.70 28.20 6.83
C LEU A 223 0.64 28.90 5.97
N GLU A 224 0.47 28.43 4.74
CA GLU A 224 -0.49 28.98 3.77
C GLU A 224 -1.61 27.99 3.48
N PRO A 225 -2.89 28.43 3.43
CA PRO A 225 -3.98 27.55 3.09
C PRO A 225 -3.91 27.17 1.60
N LEU A 226 -4.03 25.88 1.31
CA LEU A 226 -4.10 25.36 -0.05
C LEU A 226 -5.53 24.94 -0.41
N ALA A 227 -5.75 24.67 -1.70
CA ALA A 227 -7.01 24.14 -2.18
C ALA A 227 -7.31 22.79 -1.52
N ARG A 228 -8.60 22.49 -1.30
CA ARG A 228 -9.06 21.26 -0.66
C ARG A 228 -8.56 20.02 -1.41
N GLY A 229 -7.86 19.14 -0.70
CA GLY A 229 -7.27 17.93 -1.29
C GLY A 229 -5.87 18.11 -1.88
N ALA A 230 -5.28 19.29 -1.83
CA ALA A 230 -3.92 19.55 -2.32
C ALA A 230 -2.82 18.85 -1.50
N GLY A 231 -3.15 18.36 -0.30
CA GLY A 231 -2.17 17.73 0.58
C GLY A 231 -1.26 18.74 1.27
N LEU A 232 -0.06 18.30 1.62
CA LEU A 232 0.97 19.12 2.24
C LEU A 232 2.09 19.39 1.22
N VAL A 233 2.41 20.64 1.01
CA VAL A 233 3.49 21.10 0.12
C VAL A 233 4.53 21.80 0.97
N PHE A 234 5.80 21.45 0.80
CA PHE A 234 6.92 22.11 1.45
C PHE A 234 7.69 22.93 0.41
N ASP A 235 8.02 24.14 0.79
CA ASP A 235 8.93 25.02 0.05
C ASP A 235 9.86 25.71 1.02
N THR A 236 10.98 26.23 0.54
CA THR A 236 11.93 26.98 1.36
C THR A 236 12.47 28.17 0.59
N VAL A 237 12.50 29.33 1.25
CA VAL A 237 13.18 30.53 0.75
C VAL A 237 14.59 30.67 1.33
N CYS A 238 15.02 29.71 2.18
CA CYS A 238 16.34 29.70 2.76
C CYS A 238 17.38 29.27 1.71
N PRO A 239 18.44 30.07 1.47
CA PRO A 239 19.51 29.68 0.58
C PRO A 239 20.22 28.41 1.08
N THR A 240 20.49 27.47 0.20
CA THR A 240 21.13 26.18 0.53
C THR A 240 22.59 26.29 0.98
N ASP A 241 23.21 27.44 0.75
CA ASP A 241 24.58 27.79 1.13
C ASP A 241 24.70 28.37 2.58
N VAL A 242 23.59 28.43 3.30
CA VAL A 242 23.53 28.94 4.70
C VAL A 242 23.16 27.87 5.71
N LEU A 243 22.90 26.63 5.24
CA LEU A 243 22.55 25.47 6.07
C LEU A 243 23.75 24.59 6.38
#